data_c3c16902fd25bb7fd81aa59ff0e2c85d
#
_entry.id   c3c16902fd25bb7fd81aa59ff0e2c85d
#
_cell.length_a   1.000
_cell.length_b   1.000
_cell.length_c   1.000
_cell.angle_alpha   90.00
_cell.angle_beta   90.00
_cell.angle_gamma   90.00
#
_symmetry.space_group_name_H-M   'P 1'
#
loop_
_entity.id
_entity.type
_entity.pdbx_description
1 polymer ?
#
loop_
_entity_poly.entity_id
_entity_poly.type
_entity_poly.pdbx_seq_one_letter_code
_entity_poly.pdbx_strand_id
1 'polypeptide(L)'
;MDEHELASIVNAFIASQRQLLLMLELLKNDTKRITHIPYETRHRIRQLAYFRMIHGSDLVCRQSTRMNRRCFAILCHLLRTIAGLTSTEVVDVEEMVAMFLHILAHDVKNRVIQREFMRSGETISRHFNMVLLAVIRLHEELLKKPQPVPNECTDQRWRWFEVHICLELRTSNTTTLVLLNNF
;
A
#
# COMPACT_ATOMS: atom_id res chain seq x y z
N MET A 1 12.63 33.88 -57.62
CA MET A 1 11.73 33.84 -56.44
C MET A 1 11.29 35.31 -56.22
N ASP A 2 10.07 35.58 -56.57
CA ASP A 2 9.55 36.94 -56.56
C ASP A 2 9.31 37.41 -55.15
N GLU A 3 9.52 38.72 -54.89
CA GLU A 3 9.38 39.33 -53.59
C GLU A 3 7.97 39.12 -53.00
N HIS A 4 6.97 38.99 -53.85
CA HIS A 4 5.59 38.61 -53.52
C HIS A 4 5.44 37.18 -53.02
N GLU A 5 6.17 36.22 -53.57
CA GLU A 5 6.15 34.81 -53.14
C GLU A 5 6.80 34.66 -51.76
N LEU A 6 7.91 35.38 -51.51
CA LEU A 6 8.59 35.38 -50.24
C LEU A 6 7.69 35.95 -49.15
N ALA A 7 7.01 37.09 -49.42
CA ALA A 7 6.08 37.71 -48.48
C ALA A 7 4.89 36.79 -48.16
N SER A 8 4.37 36.05 -49.16
CA SER A 8 3.29 35.08 -48.96
C SER A 8 3.70 33.93 -48.04
N ILE A 9 4.91 33.38 -48.25
CA ILE A 9 5.43 32.28 -47.41
C ILE A 9 5.67 32.74 -45.99
N VAL A 10 6.21 33.95 -45.77
CA VAL A 10 6.46 34.49 -44.46
C VAL A 10 5.14 34.76 -43.73
N ASN A 11 4.11 35.28 -44.41
CA ASN A 11 2.79 35.50 -43.82
C ASN A 11 2.10 34.17 -43.43
N ALA A 12 2.21 33.17 -44.28
CA ALA A 12 1.68 31.80 -43.98
C ALA A 12 2.37 31.18 -42.75
N PHE A 13 3.69 31.37 -42.64
CA PHE A 13 4.47 30.90 -41.49
C PHE A 13 4.06 31.64 -40.18
N ILE A 14 3.90 32.96 -40.21
CA ILE A 14 3.45 33.73 -39.07
C ILE A 14 2.03 33.31 -38.65
N ALA A 15 1.14 33.09 -39.60
CA ALA A 15 -0.24 32.62 -39.32
C ALA A 15 -0.22 31.21 -38.64
N SER A 16 0.60 30.30 -39.14
CA SER A 16 0.78 28.97 -38.54
C SER A 16 1.33 29.05 -37.12
N GLN A 17 2.32 29.88 -36.87
CA GLN A 17 2.86 30.11 -35.51
C GLN A 17 1.82 30.69 -34.55
N ARG A 18 1.03 31.66 -35.01
CA ARG A 18 -0.08 32.20 -34.20
C ARG A 18 -1.12 31.12 -33.84
N GLN A 19 -1.46 30.28 -34.78
CA GLN A 19 -2.44 29.21 -34.55
C GLN A 19 -1.90 28.21 -33.53
N LEU A 20 -0.62 27.87 -33.57
CA LEU A 20 0.04 26.94 -32.64
C LEU A 20 0.09 27.54 -31.22
N LEU A 21 0.37 28.86 -31.10
CA LEU A 21 0.35 29.55 -29.81
C LEU A 21 -1.07 29.57 -29.21
N LEU A 22 -2.11 29.83 -30.01
CA LEU A 22 -3.50 29.77 -29.53
C LEU A 22 -3.90 28.39 -29.05
N MET A 23 -3.48 27.32 -29.76
CA MET A 23 -3.70 25.94 -29.33
C MET A 23 -3.00 25.63 -28.00
N LEU A 24 -1.75 26.07 -27.82
CA LEU A 24 -1.01 25.92 -26.57
C LEU A 24 -1.68 26.67 -25.41
N GLU A 25 -2.24 27.85 -25.69
CA GLU A 25 -2.93 28.66 -24.68
C GLU A 25 -4.26 28.01 -24.26
N LEU A 26 -5.00 27.45 -25.21
CA LEU A 26 -6.21 26.64 -24.93
C LEU A 26 -5.88 25.42 -24.07
N LEU A 27 -4.84 24.65 -24.42
CA LEU A 27 -4.37 23.49 -23.64
C LEU A 27 -3.93 23.90 -22.23
N LYS A 28 -3.25 25.06 -22.10
CA LYS A 28 -2.81 25.60 -20.81
C LYS A 28 -3.99 26.06 -19.94
N ASN A 29 -5.05 26.59 -20.55
CA ASN A 29 -6.27 26.95 -19.85
C ASN A 29 -7.11 25.75 -19.44
N ASP A 30 -7.14 24.67 -20.22
CA ASP A 30 -7.79 23.42 -19.83
C ASP A 30 -7.08 22.73 -18.66
N THR A 31 -5.74 22.81 -18.59
CA THR A 31 -4.99 22.28 -17.42
C THR A 31 -5.15 23.15 -16.17
N LYS A 32 -5.47 24.45 -16.31
CA LYS A 32 -5.75 25.35 -15.17
C LYS A 32 -7.18 25.24 -14.64
N ARG A 33 -8.13 24.76 -15.42
CA ARG A 33 -9.43 24.38 -14.93
C ARG A 33 -9.32 23.01 -14.25
N ILE A 34 -8.77 22.98 -13.03
CA ILE A 34 -9.10 21.94 -12.07
C ILE A 34 -10.60 22.09 -11.86
N THR A 35 -11.38 21.36 -12.64
CA THR A 35 -12.82 21.24 -12.44
C THR A 35 -12.99 20.82 -10.99
N HIS A 36 -13.56 21.69 -10.18
CA HIS A 36 -13.86 21.40 -8.78
C HIS A 36 -14.89 20.28 -8.80
N ILE A 37 -14.38 19.03 -8.79
CA ILE A 37 -15.23 17.84 -8.75
C ILE A 37 -16.02 17.93 -7.44
N PRO A 38 -17.36 17.90 -7.49
CA PRO A 38 -18.19 17.95 -6.29
C PRO A 38 -17.72 16.89 -5.27
N TYR A 39 -17.86 17.19 -3.98
CA TYR A 39 -17.43 16.30 -2.90
C TYR A 39 -18.05 14.89 -3.06
N GLU A 40 -19.32 14.83 -3.41
CA GLU A 40 -20.08 13.60 -3.66
C GLU A 40 -19.44 12.71 -4.74
N THR A 41 -19.08 13.33 -5.87
CA THR A 41 -18.42 12.62 -6.98
C THR A 41 -17.06 12.10 -6.57
N ARG A 42 -16.27 12.89 -5.82
CA ARG A 42 -14.98 12.44 -5.28
C ARG A 42 -15.15 11.28 -4.31
N HIS A 43 -16.16 11.34 -3.47
CA HIS A 43 -16.45 10.25 -2.52
C HIS A 43 -16.79 8.95 -3.25
N ARG A 44 -17.65 9.01 -4.27
CA ARG A 44 -17.99 7.85 -5.11
C ARG A 44 -16.80 7.27 -5.85
N ILE A 45 -15.92 8.11 -6.39
CA ILE A 45 -14.71 7.66 -7.08
C ILE A 45 -13.78 6.92 -6.11
N ARG A 46 -13.62 7.42 -4.88
CA ARG A 46 -12.82 6.78 -3.82
C ARG A 46 -13.38 5.41 -3.44
N GLN A 47 -14.68 5.33 -3.21
CA GLN A 47 -15.35 4.05 -2.93
C GLN A 47 -15.18 3.06 -4.08
N LEU A 48 -15.29 3.50 -5.34
CA LEU A 48 -15.08 2.64 -6.49
C LEU A 48 -13.64 2.14 -6.61
N ALA A 49 -12.64 2.96 -6.30
CA ALA A 49 -11.23 2.56 -6.34
C ALA A 49 -10.94 1.45 -5.32
N TYR A 50 -11.34 1.65 -4.07
CA TYR A 50 -11.24 0.64 -3.01
C TYR A 50 -12.06 -0.62 -3.35
N PHE A 51 -13.31 -0.43 -3.80
CA PHE A 51 -14.21 -1.53 -4.13
C PHE A 51 -13.64 -2.44 -5.23
N ARG A 52 -13.05 -1.86 -6.28
CA ARG A 52 -12.37 -2.63 -7.34
C ARG A 52 -11.20 -3.45 -6.80
N MET A 53 -10.42 -2.89 -5.90
CA MET A 53 -9.25 -3.54 -5.33
C MET A 53 -9.62 -4.78 -4.50
N ILE A 54 -10.65 -4.68 -3.67
CA ILE A 54 -11.02 -5.75 -2.72
C ILE A 54 -12.12 -6.64 -3.28
N HIS A 55 -13.15 -6.06 -3.91
CA HIS A 55 -14.35 -6.79 -4.31
C HIS A 55 -14.38 -7.18 -5.79
N GLY A 56 -13.47 -6.66 -6.62
CA GLY A 56 -13.42 -6.96 -8.05
C GLY A 56 -13.25 -8.46 -8.35
N SER A 57 -12.22 -9.08 -7.78
CA SER A 57 -12.04 -10.54 -7.81
C SER A 57 -11.06 -10.95 -6.69
N ASP A 58 -11.07 -12.25 -6.35
CA ASP A 58 -10.12 -12.80 -5.35
C ASP A 58 -8.65 -12.66 -5.82
N LEU A 59 -8.42 -12.78 -7.13
CA LEU A 59 -7.11 -12.58 -7.73
C LEU A 59 -6.61 -11.14 -7.53
N VAL A 60 -7.44 -10.15 -7.83
CA VAL A 60 -7.09 -8.72 -7.67
C VAL A 60 -6.85 -8.39 -6.20
N CYS A 61 -7.68 -8.89 -5.28
CA CYS A 61 -7.49 -8.72 -3.85
C CYS A 61 -6.13 -9.30 -3.40
N ARG A 62 -5.80 -10.53 -3.84
CA ARG A 62 -4.52 -11.18 -3.54
C ARG A 62 -3.32 -10.44 -4.13
N GLN A 63 -3.44 -9.91 -5.34
CA GLN A 63 -2.40 -9.10 -5.94
C GLN A 63 -2.17 -7.81 -5.17
N SER A 64 -3.24 -7.14 -4.73
CA SER A 64 -3.18 -5.84 -4.07
C SER A 64 -2.79 -5.90 -2.59
N THR A 65 -3.24 -6.94 -1.85
CA THR A 65 -3.09 -7.05 -0.40
C THR A 65 -2.30 -8.27 0.07
N ARG A 66 -1.87 -9.15 -0.86
CA ARG A 66 -1.21 -10.44 -0.62
C ARG A 66 -2.07 -11.45 0.15
N MET A 67 -3.36 -11.19 0.30
CA MET A 67 -4.30 -12.12 0.93
C MET A 67 -5.60 -12.25 0.12
N ASN A 68 -6.32 -13.37 0.31
CA ASN A 68 -7.60 -13.57 -0.31
C ASN A 68 -8.71 -12.75 0.39
N ARG A 69 -9.84 -12.56 -0.27
CA ARG A 69 -10.96 -11.75 0.25
C ARG A 69 -11.50 -12.23 1.59
N ARG A 70 -11.52 -13.56 1.80
CA ARG A 70 -11.99 -14.15 3.06
C ARG A 70 -11.07 -13.81 4.22
N CYS A 71 -9.75 -13.94 4.04
CA CYS A 71 -8.77 -13.56 5.06
C CYS A 71 -8.80 -12.06 5.33
N PHE A 72 -8.96 -11.25 4.30
CA PHE A 72 -9.11 -9.80 4.44
C PHE A 72 -10.34 -9.43 5.29
N ALA A 73 -11.49 -10.04 5.02
CA ALA A 73 -12.71 -9.81 5.79
C ALA A 73 -12.56 -10.23 7.26
N ILE A 74 -11.93 -11.39 7.52
CA ILE A 74 -11.64 -11.87 8.88
C ILE A 74 -10.72 -10.90 9.60
N LEU A 75 -9.65 -10.43 8.95
CA LEU A 75 -8.73 -9.44 9.54
C LEU A 75 -9.46 -8.15 9.90
N CYS A 76 -10.28 -7.60 9.00
CA CYS A 76 -11.08 -6.41 9.28
C CYS A 76 -12.04 -6.62 10.46
N HIS A 77 -12.65 -7.80 10.55
CA HIS A 77 -13.52 -8.15 11.68
C HIS A 77 -12.75 -8.19 13.01
N LEU A 78 -11.59 -8.83 13.05
CA LEU A 78 -10.74 -8.90 14.25
C LEU A 78 -10.24 -7.50 14.67
N LEU A 79 -9.83 -6.68 13.72
CA LEU A 79 -9.39 -5.31 13.99
C LEU A 79 -10.50 -4.44 14.59
N ARG A 80 -11.75 -4.65 14.17
CA ARG A 80 -12.92 -3.96 14.74
C ARG A 80 -13.28 -4.47 16.13
N THR A 81 -13.38 -5.78 16.29
CA THR A 81 -13.94 -6.39 17.51
C THR A 81 -12.94 -6.47 18.65
N ILE A 82 -11.71 -6.87 18.39
CA ILE A 82 -10.67 -7.09 19.40
C ILE A 82 -9.81 -5.85 19.57
N ALA A 83 -9.27 -5.31 18.47
CA ALA A 83 -8.35 -4.17 18.52
C ALA A 83 -9.06 -2.82 18.69
N GLY A 84 -10.39 -2.75 18.56
CA GLY A 84 -11.18 -1.53 18.72
C GLY A 84 -10.94 -0.50 17.60
N LEU A 85 -10.59 -0.93 16.39
CA LEU A 85 -10.44 -0.03 15.26
C LEU A 85 -11.81 0.43 14.77
N THR A 86 -12.07 1.74 14.84
CA THR A 86 -13.33 2.35 14.43
C THR A 86 -13.19 3.08 13.09
N SER A 87 -14.25 3.07 12.29
CA SER A 87 -14.34 3.91 11.09
C SER A 87 -14.38 5.38 11.48
N THR A 88 -13.86 6.21 10.59
CA THR A 88 -14.03 7.67 10.68
C THR A 88 -15.20 8.08 9.78
N GLU A 89 -15.68 9.33 9.91
CA GLU A 89 -16.76 9.88 9.09
C GLU A 89 -16.52 9.73 7.57
N VAL A 90 -15.26 9.64 7.17
CA VAL A 90 -14.85 9.73 5.75
C VAL A 90 -14.19 8.46 5.24
N VAL A 91 -13.66 7.60 6.12
CA VAL A 91 -12.88 6.40 5.77
C VAL A 91 -13.36 5.22 6.60
N ASP A 92 -13.79 4.17 5.92
CA ASP A 92 -14.19 2.91 6.56
C ASP A 92 -12.99 2.07 6.98
N VAL A 93 -13.20 1.17 7.95
CA VAL A 93 -12.13 0.28 8.45
C VAL A 93 -11.53 -0.55 7.32
N GLU A 94 -12.35 -1.06 6.42
CA GLU A 94 -11.89 -1.84 5.27
C GLU A 94 -10.97 -1.03 4.36
N GLU A 95 -11.31 0.24 4.09
CA GLU A 95 -10.45 1.13 3.29
C GLU A 95 -9.13 1.42 4.00
N MET A 96 -9.15 1.64 5.32
CA MET A 96 -7.93 1.83 6.12
C MET A 96 -7.01 0.61 6.04
N VAL A 97 -7.57 -0.58 6.22
CA VAL A 97 -6.84 -1.85 6.18
C VAL A 97 -6.33 -2.13 4.77
N ALA A 98 -7.11 -1.82 3.73
CA ALA A 98 -6.68 -1.98 2.34
C ALA A 98 -5.48 -1.08 2.01
N MET A 99 -5.49 0.20 2.42
CA MET A 99 -4.35 1.11 2.26
C MET A 99 -3.11 0.60 2.99
N PHE A 100 -3.27 0.15 4.24
CA PHE A 100 -2.19 -0.40 5.05
C PHE A 100 -1.55 -1.62 4.42
N LEU A 101 -2.35 -2.61 4.03
CA LEU A 101 -1.87 -3.83 3.40
C LEU A 101 -1.24 -3.58 2.04
N HIS A 102 -1.79 -2.66 1.26
CA HIS A 102 -1.22 -2.30 -0.04
C HIS A 102 0.17 -1.68 0.10
N ILE A 103 0.38 -0.81 1.09
CA ILE A 103 1.70 -0.25 1.40
C ILE A 103 2.69 -1.37 1.76
N LEU A 104 2.30 -2.29 2.65
CA LEU A 104 3.18 -3.39 3.08
C LEU A 104 3.46 -4.40 1.95
N ALA A 105 2.45 -4.67 1.12
CA ALA A 105 2.57 -5.66 0.04
C ALA A 105 3.51 -5.23 -1.09
N HIS A 106 3.61 -3.92 -1.34
CA HIS A 106 4.29 -3.39 -2.52
C HIS A 106 5.43 -2.41 -2.20
N ASP A 107 5.66 -2.10 -0.93
CA ASP A 107 6.66 -1.10 -0.49
C ASP A 107 6.54 0.23 -1.26
N VAL A 108 5.30 0.67 -1.48
CA VAL A 108 5.02 1.85 -2.29
C VAL A 108 5.11 3.14 -1.48
N LYS A 109 5.63 4.17 -2.12
CA LYS A 109 5.68 5.51 -1.53
C LYS A 109 4.27 6.06 -1.34
N ASN A 110 4.08 6.86 -0.29
CA ASN A 110 2.81 7.51 0.04
C ASN A 110 2.14 8.21 -1.16
N ARG A 111 2.92 8.81 -2.08
CA ARG A 111 2.39 9.45 -3.30
C ARG A 111 1.65 8.50 -4.25
N VAL A 112 2.01 7.22 -4.28
CA VAL A 112 1.32 6.21 -5.10
C VAL A 112 -0.06 5.96 -4.50
N ILE A 113 -0.12 5.72 -3.19
CA ILE A 113 -1.37 5.51 -2.46
C ILE A 113 -2.31 6.71 -2.57
N GLN A 114 -1.77 7.92 -2.53
CA GLN A 114 -2.57 9.15 -2.73
C GLN A 114 -3.31 9.14 -4.07
N ARG A 115 -2.68 8.63 -5.14
CA ARG A 115 -3.31 8.53 -6.47
C ARG A 115 -4.34 7.43 -6.51
N GLU A 116 -4.05 6.26 -5.95
CA GLU A 116 -4.91 5.08 -6.02
C GLU A 116 -6.18 5.25 -5.17
N PHE A 117 -6.04 5.73 -3.95
CA PHE A 117 -7.16 5.93 -3.04
C PHE A 117 -7.72 7.36 -3.05
N MET A 118 -7.13 8.26 -3.83
CA MET A 118 -7.50 9.68 -3.91
C MET A 118 -7.62 10.36 -2.54
N ARG A 119 -6.71 10.02 -1.64
CA ARG A 119 -6.63 10.56 -0.28
C ARG A 119 -5.41 11.46 -0.11
N SER A 120 -5.46 12.39 0.86
CA SER A 120 -4.30 13.20 1.20
C SER A 120 -3.22 12.35 1.89
N GLY A 121 -1.96 12.76 1.76
CA GLY A 121 -0.85 12.07 2.42
C GLY A 121 -0.98 12.02 3.93
N GLU A 122 -1.53 13.07 4.53
CA GLU A 122 -1.82 13.14 5.97
C GLU A 122 -2.87 12.10 6.37
N THR A 123 -3.96 11.99 5.61
CA THR A 123 -5.02 10.99 5.84
C THR A 123 -4.43 9.59 5.81
N ILE A 124 -3.61 9.26 4.80
CA ILE A 124 -2.99 7.94 4.66
C ILE A 124 -2.06 7.65 5.83
N SER A 125 -1.18 8.59 6.21
CA SER A 125 -0.25 8.41 7.33
C SER A 125 -0.98 8.22 8.66
N ARG A 126 -2.05 8.98 8.89
CA ARG A 126 -2.89 8.85 10.09
C ARG A 126 -3.52 7.46 10.17
N HIS A 127 -4.20 7.02 9.12
CA HIS A 127 -4.87 5.71 9.11
C HIS A 127 -3.87 4.56 9.10
N PHE A 128 -2.71 4.69 8.46
CA PHE A 128 -1.64 3.71 8.55
C PHE A 128 -1.22 3.46 10.00
N ASN A 129 -0.96 4.53 10.76
CA ASN A 129 -0.59 4.41 12.17
C ASN A 129 -1.73 3.84 13.03
N MET A 130 -2.99 4.20 12.76
CA MET A 130 -4.15 3.64 13.47
C MET A 130 -4.24 2.13 13.26
N VAL A 131 -4.12 1.66 12.01
CA VAL A 131 -4.14 0.23 11.70
C VAL A 131 -2.93 -0.49 12.27
N LEU A 132 -1.73 0.09 12.19
CA LEU A 132 -0.52 -0.47 12.78
C LEU A 132 -0.68 -0.70 14.30
N LEU A 133 -1.18 0.29 15.02
CA LEU A 133 -1.44 0.15 16.46
C LEU A 133 -2.50 -0.92 16.76
N ALA A 134 -3.54 -1.01 15.92
CA ALA A 134 -4.56 -2.04 16.04
C ALA A 134 -3.98 -3.45 15.77
N VAL A 135 -3.11 -3.61 14.77
CA VAL A 135 -2.42 -4.87 14.50
C VAL A 135 -1.49 -5.26 15.65
N ILE A 136 -0.77 -4.29 16.26
CA ILE A 136 0.07 -4.55 17.42
C ILE A 136 -0.78 -5.03 18.61
N ARG A 137 -1.98 -4.49 18.81
CA ARG A 137 -2.91 -4.97 19.86
C ARG A 137 -3.40 -6.39 19.61
N LEU A 138 -3.49 -6.81 18.35
CA LEU A 138 -3.89 -8.16 17.97
C LEU A 138 -2.75 -9.19 18.08
N HIS A 139 -1.53 -8.80 18.43
CA HIS A 139 -0.37 -9.70 18.38
C HIS A 139 -0.58 -10.96 19.26
N GLU A 140 -1.19 -10.82 20.43
CA GLU A 140 -1.44 -11.94 21.36
C GLU A 140 -2.40 -12.99 20.77
N GLU A 141 -3.37 -12.54 19.97
CA GLU A 141 -4.35 -13.42 19.32
C GLU A 141 -3.79 -14.04 18.02
N LEU A 142 -2.97 -13.30 17.28
CA LEU A 142 -2.44 -13.73 16.00
C LEU A 142 -1.15 -14.53 16.13
N LEU A 143 -0.30 -14.19 17.10
CA LEU A 143 1.00 -14.80 17.33
C LEU A 143 0.92 -15.78 18.49
N LYS A 144 0.49 -17.01 18.21
CA LYS A 144 0.62 -18.09 19.18
C LYS A 144 2.09 -18.46 19.32
N LYS A 145 2.57 -18.53 20.58
CA LYS A 145 3.93 -19.04 20.83
C LYS A 145 4.06 -20.42 20.23
N PRO A 146 5.06 -20.68 19.38
CA PRO A 146 5.29 -22.01 18.85
C PRO A 146 5.53 -22.96 20.02
N GLN A 147 4.83 -24.09 20.03
CA GLN A 147 5.12 -25.14 20.98
C GLN A 147 6.44 -25.81 20.59
N PRO A 148 7.33 -26.13 21.56
CA PRO A 148 8.53 -26.85 21.26
C PRO A 148 8.18 -28.18 20.58
N VAL A 149 8.89 -28.52 19.52
CA VAL A 149 8.70 -29.78 18.82
C VAL A 149 9.04 -30.92 19.78
N PRO A 150 8.14 -31.88 20.05
CA PRO A 150 8.43 -32.96 20.94
C PRO A 150 9.56 -33.83 20.38
N ASN A 151 10.42 -34.36 21.26
CA ASN A 151 11.59 -35.20 20.89
C ASN A 151 11.25 -36.44 20.06
N GLU A 152 9.97 -36.81 20.02
CA GLU A 152 9.46 -37.95 19.26
C GLU A 152 8.83 -37.54 17.93
N CYS A 153 9.04 -36.32 17.48
CA CYS A 153 8.46 -35.83 16.24
C CYS A 153 9.01 -36.61 15.04
N THR A 154 8.15 -37.39 14.38
CA THR A 154 8.48 -38.16 13.19
C THR A 154 8.47 -37.37 11.90
N ASP A 155 8.02 -36.12 11.92
CA ASP A 155 7.96 -35.25 10.73
C ASP A 155 9.37 -34.83 10.33
N GLN A 156 9.82 -35.34 9.19
CA GLN A 156 11.16 -35.13 8.64
C GLN A 156 11.49 -33.66 8.40
N ARG A 157 10.47 -32.79 8.22
CA ARG A 157 10.64 -31.32 8.02
C ARG A 157 11.15 -30.62 9.27
N TRP A 158 10.79 -31.11 10.47
CA TRP A 158 11.18 -30.53 11.76
C TRP A 158 12.47 -31.11 12.31
N ARG A 159 12.88 -32.31 11.87
CA ARG A 159 14.09 -33.01 12.31
C ARG A 159 15.37 -32.22 12.04
N TRP A 160 15.38 -31.43 10.94
CA TRP A 160 16.51 -30.57 10.60
C TRP A 160 16.65 -29.39 11.58
N PHE A 161 15.54 -28.81 12.02
CA PHE A 161 15.53 -27.71 13.00
C PHE A 161 16.02 -28.17 14.38
N GLU A 162 15.66 -29.36 14.83
CA GLU A 162 16.11 -29.90 16.11
C GLU A 162 17.63 -30.04 16.16
N VAL A 163 18.25 -30.56 15.13
CA VAL A 163 19.72 -30.74 15.04
C VAL A 163 20.45 -29.39 15.01
N HIS A 164 19.97 -28.41 14.26
CA HIS A 164 20.65 -27.10 14.14
C HIS A 164 20.49 -26.23 15.38
N ILE A 165 19.31 -26.15 15.98
CA ILE A 165 19.08 -25.34 17.19
C ILE A 165 19.88 -25.93 18.36
N CYS A 166 19.95 -27.25 18.51
CA CYS A 166 20.77 -27.87 19.54
C CYS A 166 22.26 -27.60 19.35
N LEU A 167 22.77 -27.53 18.12
CA LEU A 167 24.15 -27.20 17.83
C LEU A 167 24.47 -25.74 18.12
N GLU A 168 23.62 -24.81 17.74
CA GLU A 168 23.84 -23.38 18.02
C GLU A 168 23.75 -23.05 19.50
N LEU A 169 22.82 -23.65 20.24
CA LEU A 169 22.71 -23.48 21.69
C LEU A 169 23.91 -24.09 22.43
N ARG A 170 24.47 -25.23 21.95
CA ARG A 170 25.71 -25.78 22.52
C ARG A 170 26.93 -24.89 22.26
N THR A 171 27.07 -24.34 21.06
CA THR A 171 28.16 -23.43 20.74
C THR A 171 28.09 -22.12 21.53
N SER A 172 26.87 -21.57 21.71
CA SER A 172 26.66 -20.35 22.51
C SER A 172 26.97 -20.57 23.99
N ASN A 173 26.53 -21.69 24.56
CA ASN A 173 26.81 -22.02 25.98
C ASN A 173 28.30 -22.33 26.24
N THR A 174 29.03 -22.94 25.30
CA THR A 174 30.45 -23.19 25.42
C THR A 174 31.27 -21.90 25.36
N THR A 175 30.87 -20.95 24.52
CA THR A 175 31.50 -19.64 24.41
C THR A 175 31.29 -18.80 25.69
N THR A 176 30.08 -18.87 26.26
CA THR A 176 29.78 -18.14 27.52
C THR A 176 30.53 -18.72 28.72
N LEU A 177 30.67 -20.05 28.79
CA LEU A 177 31.46 -20.70 29.86
C LEU A 177 32.96 -20.44 29.76
N VAL A 178 33.52 -20.31 28.57
CA VAL A 178 34.92 -19.97 28.35
C VAL A 178 35.24 -18.51 28.74
N LEU A 179 34.26 -17.62 28.55
CA LEU A 179 34.39 -16.20 28.94
C LEU A 179 34.27 -15.98 30.46
N LEU A 180 33.52 -16.85 31.18
CA LEU A 180 33.35 -16.74 32.63
C LEU A 180 34.51 -17.38 33.42
N ASN A 181 35.35 -18.22 32.81
CA ASN A 181 36.52 -18.84 33.45
C ASN A 181 37.81 -18.03 33.25
N ASN A 182 37.78 -16.89 32.55
CA ASN A 182 38.91 -16.01 32.31
C ASN A 182 38.79 -14.64 33.01
N PHE A 183 37.94 -14.52 34.04
CA PHE A 183 37.91 -13.37 34.95
C PHE A 183 38.13 -13.77 36.40
#